data_a5e356d9abc9d5612b7e107be4e1370d
#
_entry.id   a5e356d9abc9d5612b7e107be4e1370d
#
_cell.length_a   1.000
_cell.length_b   1.000
_cell.length_c   1.000
_cell.angle_alpha   90.00
_cell.angle_beta   90.00
_cell.angle_gamma   90.00
#
_symmetry.space_group_name_H-M   'P 1'
#
loop_
_entity.id
_entity.type
_entity.pdbx_description
1 polymer ?
#
loop_
_entity_poly.entity_id
_entity_poly.type
_entity_poly.pdbx_seq_one_letter_code
_entity_poly.pdbx_strand_id
1 'polypeptide(L)'
;MLSVIIPAYNEEARIEQTLIDYSAGLAKRGACEIIVVCDGSRDRTAEIAEKYAQVLRFPQRLGKGGGVMAGFRVAKGDIVGYTDADNSLKVDQFVRLLDELDRTGAGCVIADRKSREAMILESQYLVRRLASESFNFLFSRALFGLKVRDSQCGGKVFRRECIDRVLPRMQSTGFEFDVELLWRLKKAGCTIAEVPVTWKDDKQSKFGFRYIPSMFVSLVKVRFGLNAKR
;
A
#
# COMPACT_ATOMS: atom_id res chain seq x y z
N MET A 1 -15.10 12.26 -2.73
CA MET A 1 -14.27 11.85 -3.89
C MET A 1 -13.24 10.82 -3.44
N LEU A 2 -12.88 9.85 -4.31
CA LEU A 2 -11.85 8.82 -4.03
C LEU A 2 -10.57 9.14 -4.81
N SER A 3 -9.39 8.98 -4.17
CA SER A 3 -8.09 8.98 -4.86
C SER A 3 -7.40 7.63 -4.65
N VAL A 4 -7.02 6.96 -5.74
CA VAL A 4 -6.29 5.69 -5.70
C VAL A 4 -4.86 5.90 -6.19
N ILE A 5 -3.88 5.60 -5.33
CA ILE A 5 -2.47 5.70 -5.64
C ILE A 5 -1.93 4.34 -6.07
N ILE A 6 -1.18 4.30 -7.16
CA ILE A 6 -0.54 3.10 -7.68
C ILE A 6 0.96 3.37 -7.83
N PRO A 7 1.80 2.97 -6.85
CA PRO A 7 3.24 3.08 -6.99
C PRO A 7 3.74 2.06 -8.03
N ALA A 8 4.50 2.52 -9.02
CA ALA A 8 4.97 1.69 -10.11
C ALA A 8 6.48 1.85 -10.35
N TYR A 9 7.18 0.73 -10.53
CA TYR A 9 8.59 0.68 -10.92
C TYR A 9 8.86 -0.43 -11.90
N ASN A 10 9.09 -0.12 -13.17
CA ASN A 10 9.26 -1.06 -14.27
C ASN A 10 8.11 -2.08 -14.32
N GLU A 11 6.92 -1.58 -14.57
CA GLU A 11 5.65 -2.34 -14.57
C GLU A 11 4.98 -2.34 -15.96
N GLU A 12 5.70 -2.05 -17.04
CA GLU A 12 5.14 -1.94 -18.40
C GLU A 12 4.32 -3.15 -18.83
N ALA A 13 4.68 -4.35 -18.35
CA ALA A 13 4.00 -5.58 -18.70
C ALA A 13 2.64 -5.78 -17.97
N ARG A 14 2.35 -5.01 -16.90
CA ARG A 14 1.22 -5.29 -15.99
C ARG A 14 0.35 -4.09 -15.69
N ILE A 15 0.93 -2.88 -15.70
CA ILE A 15 0.24 -1.66 -15.27
C ILE A 15 -1.02 -1.36 -16.08
N GLU A 16 -1.02 -1.65 -17.38
CA GLU A 16 -2.15 -1.37 -18.27
C GLU A 16 -3.41 -2.11 -17.83
N GLN A 17 -3.31 -3.43 -17.57
CA GLN A 17 -4.44 -4.22 -17.13
C GLN A 17 -4.97 -3.76 -15.76
N THR A 18 -4.06 -3.39 -14.85
CA THR A 18 -4.43 -2.84 -13.55
C THR A 18 -5.25 -1.56 -13.71
N LEU A 19 -4.80 -0.66 -14.58
CA LEU A 19 -5.48 0.63 -14.81
C LEU A 19 -6.84 0.45 -15.48
N ILE A 20 -6.95 -0.45 -16.46
CA ILE A 20 -8.23 -0.78 -17.12
C ILE A 20 -9.22 -1.31 -16.07
N ASP A 21 -8.82 -2.32 -15.28
CA ASP A 21 -9.69 -2.95 -14.28
C ASP A 21 -10.15 -1.93 -13.22
N TYR A 22 -9.21 -1.10 -12.70
CA TYR A 22 -9.53 -0.11 -11.67
C TYR A 22 -10.37 1.04 -12.21
N SER A 23 -10.10 1.55 -13.41
CA SER A 23 -10.92 2.60 -14.02
C SER A 23 -12.34 2.14 -14.24
N ALA A 24 -12.53 0.93 -14.80
CA ALA A 24 -13.86 0.37 -15.05
C ALA A 24 -14.60 0.03 -13.73
N GLY A 25 -13.92 -0.59 -12.78
CA GLY A 25 -14.53 -1.01 -11.52
C GLY A 25 -14.92 0.13 -10.59
N LEU A 26 -14.16 1.22 -10.60
CA LEU A 26 -14.41 2.39 -9.75
C LEU A 26 -15.37 3.40 -10.37
N ALA A 27 -15.60 3.36 -11.68
CA ALA A 27 -16.49 4.29 -12.38
C ALA A 27 -17.91 4.35 -11.77
N LYS A 28 -18.39 3.24 -11.19
CA LYS A 28 -19.72 3.14 -10.57
C LYS A 28 -19.78 3.77 -9.17
N ARG A 29 -18.65 4.18 -8.59
CA ARG A 29 -18.56 4.73 -7.23
C ARG A 29 -18.53 6.28 -7.18
N GLY A 30 -18.79 6.94 -8.29
CA GLY A 30 -18.77 8.40 -8.40
C GLY A 30 -17.38 8.94 -8.71
N ALA A 31 -17.10 10.18 -8.28
CA ALA A 31 -15.86 10.87 -8.62
C ALA A 31 -14.64 10.14 -8.04
N CYS A 32 -13.77 9.67 -8.94
CA CYS A 32 -12.53 8.97 -8.61
C CYS A 32 -11.39 9.51 -9.48
N GLU A 33 -10.22 9.65 -8.88
CA GLU A 33 -8.95 9.86 -9.59
C GLU A 33 -7.99 8.70 -9.33
N ILE A 34 -7.24 8.32 -10.34
CA ILE A 34 -6.13 7.36 -10.23
C ILE A 34 -4.83 8.13 -10.44
N ILE A 35 -3.89 7.94 -9.54
CA ILE A 35 -2.58 8.59 -9.55
C ILE A 35 -1.51 7.51 -9.58
N VAL A 36 -0.84 7.37 -10.72
CA VAL A 36 0.31 6.47 -10.85
C VAL A 36 1.58 7.21 -10.49
N VAL A 37 2.35 6.65 -9.58
CA VAL A 37 3.66 7.21 -9.20
C VAL A 37 4.75 6.36 -9.80
N CYS A 38 5.33 6.84 -10.91
CA CYS A 38 6.45 6.19 -11.59
C CYS A 38 7.75 6.51 -10.85
N ASP A 39 8.19 5.56 -10.04
CA ASP A 39 9.30 5.67 -9.10
C ASP A 39 10.63 5.24 -9.75
N GLY A 40 11.19 6.08 -10.62
CA GLY A 40 12.46 5.82 -11.31
C GLY A 40 12.36 4.70 -12.35
N SER A 41 11.21 4.49 -12.98
CA SER A 41 11.04 3.52 -14.08
C SER A 41 11.86 3.91 -15.30
N ARG A 42 12.42 2.88 -15.96
CA ARG A 42 13.24 3.04 -17.18
C ARG A 42 12.60 2.39 -18.40
N ASP A 43 11.47 1.75 -18.23
CA ASP A 43 10.64 1.13 -19.26
C ASP A 43 9.46 2.05 -19.63
N ARG A 44 8.51 1.54 -20.39
CA ARG A 44 7.34 2.30 -20.84
C ARG A 44 6.21 2.43 -19.82
N THR A 45 6.47 2.12 -18.54
CA THR A 45 5.45 2.19 -17.47
C THR A 45 4.72 3.54 -17.46
N ALA A 46 5.46 4.65 -17.51
CA ALA A 46 4.87 5.98 -17.44
C ALA A 46 4.03 6.31 -18.68
N GLU A 47 4.54 6.00 -19.87
CA GLU A 47 3.84 6.23 -21.14
C GLU A 47 2.53 5.47 -21.23
N ILE A 48 2.52 4.22 -20.74
CA ILE A 48 1.31 3.39 -20.68
C ILE A 48 0.32 4.01 -19.69
N ALA A 49 0.79 4.37 -18.49
CA ALA A 49 -0.06 4.89 -17.43
C ALA A 49 -0.73 6.23 -17.79
N GLU A 50 -0.08 7.11 -18.55
CA GLU A 50 -0.61 8.41 -18.98
C GLU A 50 -1.89 8.33 -19.82
N LYS A 51 -2.16 7.18 -20.42
CA LYS A 51 -3.40 6.93 -21.18
C LYS A 51 -4.64 6.79 -20.28
N TYR A 52 -4.44 6.49 -19.00
CA TYR A 52 -5.52 6.09 -18.09
C TYR A 52 -5.58 6.89 -16.79
N ALA A 53 -4.47 7.53 -16.39
CA ALA A 53 -4.34 8.11 -15.07
C ALA A 53 -3.47 9.37 -15.05
N GLN A 54 -3.57 10.15 -13.97
CA GLN A 54 -2.56 11.16 -13.66
C GLN A 54 -1.24 10.48 -13.31
N VAL A 55 -0.13 10.90 -13.91
CA VAL A 55 1.18 10.28 -13.66
C VAL A 55 2.14 11.28 -13.00
N LEU A 56 2.72 10.86 -11.88
CA LEU A 56 3.87 11.55 -11.26
C LEU A 56 5.15 10.81 -11.66
N ARG A 57 6.05 11.47 -12.36
CA ARG A 57 7.32 10.89 -12.79
C ARG A 57 8.46 11.34 -11.88
N PHE A 58 9.18 10.39 -11.31
CA PHE A 58 10.39 10.64 -10.53
C PHE A 58 11.59 10.03 -11.24
N PRO A 59 12.68 10.80 -11.47
CA PRO A 59 13.87 10.29 -12.17
C PRO A 59 14.68 9.33 -11.30
N GLN A 60 14.55 9.44 -9.97
CA GLN A 60 15.24 8.60 -9.00
C GLN A 60 14.25 7.85 -8.12
N ARG A 61 14.69 6.67 -7.63
CA ARG A 61 13.91 5.83 -6.74
C ARG A 61 13.61 6.52 -5.42
N LEU A 62 12.34 6.64 -5.12
CA LEU A 62 11.83 7.06 -3.79
C LEU A 62 11.63 5.86 -2.87
N GLY A 63 11.47 4.66 -3.44
CA GLY A 63 10.99 3.45 -2.77
C GLY A 63 9.47 3.38 -2.70
N LYS A 64 8.92 2.17 -2.42
CA LYS A 64 7.46 1.95 -2.43
C LYS A 64 6.72 2.95 -1.53
N GLY A 65 7.17 3.10 -0.28
CA GLY A 65 6.58 4.04 0.66
C GLY A 65 6.73 5.49 0.22
N GLY A 66 7.91 5.86 -0.32
CA GLY A 66 8.14 7.20 -0.88
C GLY A 66 7.18 7.53 -2.01
N GLY A 67 6.95 6.57 -2.91
CA GLY A 67 5.99 6.70 -4.01
C GLY A 67 4.55 6.86 -3.52
N VAL A 68 4.09 6.01 -2.59
CA VAL A 68 2.74 6.14 -1.99
C VAL A 68 2.55 7.50 -1.32
N MET A 69 3.54 7.94 -0.53
CA MET A 69 3.46 9.25 0.14
C MET A 69 3.47 10.42 -0.85
N ALA A 70 4.20 10.32 -1.97
CA ALA A 70 4.16 11.33 -3.03
C ALA A 70 2.76 11.42 -3.65
N GLY A 71 2.11 10.28 -3.91
CA GLY A 71 0.74 10.23 -4.37
C GLY A 71 -0.25 10.84 -3.36
N PHE A 72 -0.13 10.51 -2.07
CA PHE A 72 -1.01 11.08 -1.04
C PHE A 72 -0.93 12.61 -0.94
N ARG A 73 0.24 13.22 -1.21
CA ARG A 73 0.42 14.69 -1.16
C ARG A 73 -0.35 15.43 -2.24
N VAL A 74 -0.57 14.82 -3.40
CA VAL A 74 -1.27 15.44 -4.54
C VAL A 74 -2.72 14.98 -4.69
N ALA A 75 -3.08 13.89 -4.02
CA ALA A 75 -4.43 13.34 -4.04
C ALA A 75 -5.45 14.34 -3.50
N LYS A 76 -6.65 14.41 -4.10
CA LYS A 76 -7.71 15.38 -3.77
C LYS A 76 -8.92 14.76 -3.06
N GLY A 77 -8.99 13.43 -3.02
CA GLY A 77 -10.13 12.71 -2.45
C GLY A 77 -10.25 12.80 -0.94
N ASP A 78 -11.46 12.75 -0.43
CA ASP A 78 -11.79 12.63 0.99
C ASP A 78 -11.50 11.22 1.52
N ILE A 79 -11.51 10.26 0.61
CA ILE A 79 -11.01 8.90 0.79
C ILE A 79 -9.78 8.75 -0.10
N VAL A 80 -8.69 8.26 0.48
CA VAL A 80 -7.48 7.96 -0.26
C VAL A 80 -7.11 6.49 -0.04
N GLY A 81 -6.58 5.85 -1.06
CA GLY A 81 -6.11 4.47 -0.93
C GLY A 81 -4.94 4.20 -1.84
N TYR A 82 -4.31 3.05 -1.69
CA TYR A 82 -3.32 2.59 -2.64
C TYR A 82 -3.45 1.10 -2.90
N THR A 83 -3.00 0.70 -4.08
CA THR A 83 -2.89 -0.68 -4.52
C THR A 83 -1.59 -0.88 -5.30
N ASP A 84 -1.13 -2.14 -5.38
CA ASP A 84 0.05 -2.47 -6.18
C ASP A 84 -0.25 -2.47 -7.68
N ALA A 85 0.77 -2.21 -8.50
CA ALA A 85 0.65 -2.09 -9.96
C ALA A 85 0.47 -3.43 -10.69
N ASP A 86 0.58 -4.56 -9.97
CA ASP A 86 0.59 -5.92 -10.54
C ASP A 86 -0.78 -6.60 -10.58
N ASN A 87 -1.84 -5.87 -10.21
CA ASN A 87 -3.22 -6.38 -10.17
C ASN A 87 -3.43 -7.61 -9.26
N SER A 88 -2.55 -7.79 -8.26
CA SER A 88 -2.68 -8.86 -7.26
C SER A 88 -3.93 -8.72 -6.41
N LEU A 89 -4.33 -7.48 -6.10
CA LEU A 89 -5.63 -7.16 -5.51
C LEU A 89 -6.56 -6.68 -6.63
N LYS A 90 -7.55 -7.48 -6.97
CA LYS A 90 -8.55 -7.10 -7.97
C LYS A 90 -9.42 -5.96 -7.48
N VAL A 91 -9.94 -5.15 -8.39
CA VAL A 91 -10.74 -3.96 -8.08
C VAL A 91 -11.98 -4.27 -7.24
N ASP A 92 -12.64 -5.40 -7.46
CA ASP A 92 -13.78 -5.86 -6.65
C ASP A 92 -13.39 -6.06 -5.17
N GLN A 93 -12.18 -6.57 -4.92
CA GLN A 93 -11.65 -6.70 -3.56
C GLN A 93 -11.28 -5.32 -2.97
N PHE A 94 -10.76 -4.40 -3.77
CA PHE A 94 -10.51 -3.03 -3.34
C PHE A 94 -11.82 -2.31 -3.00
N VAL A 95 -12.88 -2.52 -3.78
CA VAL A 95 -14.23 -2.00 -3.51
C VAL A 95 -14.75 -2.51 -2.16
N ARG A 96 -14.51 -3.78 -1.80
CA ARG A 96 -14.87 -4.30 -0.47
C ARG A 96 -14.19 -3.56 0.68
N LEU A 97 -12.95 -3.07 0.49
CA LEU A 97 -12.30 -2.23 1.50
C LEU A 97 -13.03 -0.90 1.67
N LEU A 98 -13.49 -0.30 0.56
CA LEU A 98 -14.27 0.95 0.60
C LEU A 98 -15.63 0.74 1.29
N ASP A 99 -16.32 -0.36 0.96
CA ASP A 99 -17.60 -0.72 1.59
C ASP A 99 -17.42 -0.90 3.11
N GLU A 100 -16.35 -1.54 3.53
CA GLU A 100 -16.05 -1.72 4.94
C GLU A 100 -15.69 -0.41 5.64
N LEU A 101 -14.98 0.50 4.96
CA LEU A 101 -14.67 1.85 5.45
C LEU A 101 -15.95 2.63 5.73
N ASP A 102 -16.92 2.55 4.81
CA ASP A 102 -18.21 3.21 4.95
C ASP A 102 -19.07 2.54 6.03
N ARG A 103 -19.12 1.21 6.05
CA ARG A 103 -19.92 0.43 7.00
C ARG A 103 -19.50 0.61 8.46
N THR A 104 -18.18 0.66 8.70
CA THR A 104 -17.63 0.71 10.06
C THR A 104 -17.34 2.11 10.56
N GLY A 105 -17.25 3.09 9.68
CA GLY A 105 -16.74 4.42 10.02
C GLY A 105 -15.26 4.42 10.42
N ALA A 106 -14.51 3.34 10.11
CA ALA A 106 -13.10 3.24 10.43
C ALA A 106 -12.28 4.35 9.77
N GLY A 107 -11.16 4.72 10.38
CA GLY A 107 -10.21 5.66 9.80
C GLY A 107 -9.33 5.02 8.72
N CYS A 108 -9.16 3.69 8.78
CA CYS A 108 -8.36 2.90 7.87
C CYS A 108 -8.95 1.50 7.72
N VAL A 109 -8.96 0.97 6.49
CA VAL A 109 -9.26 -0.45 6.21
C VAL A 109 -8.12 -1.04 5.40
N ILE A 110 -7.66 -2.22 5.80
CA ILE A 110 -6.56 -2.94 5.16
C ILE A 110 -7.03 -4.30 4.64
N ALA A 111 -6.49 -4.71 3.52
CA ALA A 111 -6.66 -6.05 2.99
C ALA A 111 -5.89 -7.07 3.84
N ASP A 112 -6.53 -8.18 4.18
CA ASP A 112 -5.96 -9.27 4.98
C ASP A 112 -5.89 -10.56 4.15
N ARG A 113 -4.66 -10.95 3.75
CA ARG A 113 -4.38 -12.22 3.06
C ARG A 113 -4.17 -13.39 4.01
N LYS A 114 -4.03 -13.11 5.31
CA LYS A 114 -3.66 -14.08 6.36
C LYS A 114 -4.87 -14.57 7.15
N SER A 115 -6.04 -14.00 6.91
CA SER A 115 -7.30 -14.51 7.46
C SER A 115 -7.57 -15.93 6.97
N ARG A 116 -8.28 -16.72 7.78
CA ARG A 116 -8.80 -18.03 7.35
C ARG A 116 -9.82 -17.94 6.21
N GLU A 117 -10.46 -16.79 6.07
CA GLU A 117 -11.45 -16.48 5.03
C GLU A 117 -10.82 -15.91 3.76
N ALA A 118 -9.52 -15.61 3.79
CA ALA A 118 -8.81 -15.13 2.61
C ALA A 118 -8.56 -16.27 1.62
N MET A 119 -8.69 -15.97 0.32
CA MET A 119 -8.42 -16.91 -0.76
C MET A 119 -7.14 -16.52 -1.49
N ILE A 120 -6.13 -17.38 -1.46
CA ILE A 120 -4.90 -17.20 -2.23
C ILE A 120 -4.97 -18.09 -3.47
N LEU A 121 -5.15 -17.47 -4.63
CA LEU A 121 -5.34 -18.18 -5.90
C LEU A 121 -4.06 -18.83 -6.44
N GLU A 122 -2.91 -18.18 -6.20
CA GLU A 122 -1.59 -18.75 -6.52
C GLU A 122 -0.72 -18.63 -5.27
N SER A 123 -0.16 -19.74 -4.80
CA SER A 123 0.59 -19.78 -3.53
C SER A 123 2.03 -19.35 -3.72
N GLN A 124 2.52 -18.55 -2.78
CA GLN A 124 3.94 -18.21 -2.66
C GLN A 124 4.76 -19.45 -2.24
N TYR A 125 6.07 -19.45 -2.59
CA TYR A 125 7.00 -20.40 -2.03
C TYR A 125 6.99 -20.35 -0.49
N LEU A 126 7.00 -21.52 0.16
CA LEU A 126 6.92 -21.69 1.61
C LEU A 126 7.91 -20.78 2.38
N VAL A 127 9.13 -20.65 1.87
CA VAL A 127 10.18 -19.80 2.44
C VAL A 127 9.76 -18.31 2.49
N ARG A 128 9.10 -17.81 1.45
CA ARG A 128 8.63 -16.42 1.38
C ARG A 128 7.48 -16.16 2.35
N ARG A 129 6.59 -17.14 2.49
CA ARG A 129 5.48 -17.09 3.45
C ARG A 129 6.01 -17.03 4.88
N LEU A 130 6.95 -17.93 5.26
CA LEU A 130 7.57 -17.95 6.59
C LEU A 130 8.32 -16.66 6.89
N ALA A 131 9.05 -16.09 5.93
CA ALA A 131 9.73 -14.82 6.10
C ALA A 131 8.74 -13.66 6.31
N SER A 132 7.63 -13.63 5.57
CA SER A 132 6.57 -12.63 5.75
C SER A 132 5.87 -12.76 7.11
N GLU A 133 5.62 -13.98 7.58
CA GLU A 133 5.03 -14.22 8.90
C GLU A 133 5.98 -13.81 10.03
N SER A 134 7.27 -14.16 9.92
CA SER A 134 8.30 -13.77 10.89
C SER A 134 8.50 -12.26 10.94
N PHE A 135 8.53 -11.59 9.79
CA PHE A 135 8.62 -10.14 9.71
C PHE A 135 7.41 -9.47 10.37
N ASN A 136 6.19 -9.91 10.04
CA ASN A 136 4.99 -9.34 10.62
C ASN A 136 4.93 -9.55 12.14
N PHE A 137 5.32 -10.74 12.63
CA PHE A 137 5.36 -11.00 14.07
C PHE A 137 6.39 -10.10 14.77
N LEU A 138 7.62 -10.10 14.29
CA LEU A 138 8.74 -9.39 14.95
C LEU A 138 8.55 -7.86 14.90
N PHE A 139 8.22 -7.33 13.73
CA PHE A 139 8.13 -5.88 13.56
C PHE A 139 6.77 -5.33 13.89
N SER A 140 5.70 -5.86 13.31
CA SER A 140 4.38 -5.26 13.51
C SER A 140 3.87 -5.49 14.93
N ARG A 141 3.99 -6.72 15.46
CA ARG A 141 3.45 -7.04 16.79
C ARG A 141 4.42 -6.73 17.91
N ALA A 142 5.65 -7.29 17.89
CA ALA A 142 6.58 -7.15 19.01
C ALA A 142 7.14 -5.73 19.12
N LEU A 143 7.62 -5.14 18.02
CA LEU A 143 8.26 -3.82 18.06
C LEU A 143 7.26 -2.65 18.11
N PHE A 144 6.16 -2.72 17.35
CA PHE A 144 5.19 -1.63 17.21
C PHE A 144 3.85 -1.88 17.92
N GLY A 145 3.61 -3.06 18.46
CA GLY A 145 2.37 -3.39 19.17
C GLY A 145 1.11 -3.32 18.29
N LEU A 146 1.27 -3.52 16.97
CA LEU A 146 0.15 -3.58 16.05
C LEU A 146 -0.57 -4.92 16.18
N LYS A 147 -1.89 -4.86 16.31
CA LYS A 147 -2.73 -6.07 16.43
C LYS A 147 -3.35 -6.47 15.09
N VAL A 148 -2.75 -6.06 13.97
CA VAL A 148 -3.20 -6.43 12.62
C VAL A 148 -2.55 -7.74 12.15
N ARG A 149 -3.26 -8.52 11.31
CA ARG A 149 -2.77 -9.80 10.79
C ARG A 149 -1.82 -9.61 9.61
N ASP A 150 -2.17 -8.69 8.69
CA ASP A 150 -1.39 -8.47 7.48
C ASP A 150 -1.06 -6.98 7.28
N SER A 151 -0.02 -6.51 7.98
CA SER A 151 0.41 -5.12 7.88
C SER A 151 0.95 -4.73 6.50
N GLN A 152 1.45 -5.69 5.71
CA GLN A 152 2.15 -5.44 4.44
C GLN A 152 1.35 -5.78 3.17
N CYS A 153 0.05 -6.04 3.28
CA CYS A 153 -0.79 -6.22 2.10
C CYS A 153 -0.85 -4.94 1.27
N GLY A 154 -0.75 -5.06 -0.05
CA GLY A 154 -0.71 -3.95 -0.99
C GLY A 154 -2.05 -3.25 -1.23
N GLY A 155 -3.09 -3.52 -0.45
CA GLY A 155 -4.39 -2.85 -0.56
C GLY A 155 -4.80 -2.19 0.75
N LYS A 156 -4.92 -0.86 0.75
CA LYS A 156 -5.38 -0.11 1.91
C LYS A 156 -6.15 1.14 1.50
N VAL A 157 -7.17 1.48 2.28
CA VAL A 157 -7.96 2.70 2.11
C VAL A 157 -8.07 3.45 3.43
N PHE A 158 -8.14 4.77 3.36
CA PHE A 158 -8.07 5.66 4.51
C PHE A 158 -9.03 6.83 4.34
N ARG A 159 -9.56 7.33 5.43
CA ARG A 159 -10.10 8.69 5.46
C ARG A 159 -8.97 9.70 5.35
N ARG A 160 -9.12 10.71 4.52
CA ARG A 160 -8.13 11.77 4.26
C ARG A 160 -7.58 12.34 5.57
N GLU A 161 -8.45 12.69 6.50
CA GLU A 161 -8.07 13.28 7.78
C GLU A 161 -7.08 12.42 8.58
N CYS A 162 -7.16 11.08 8.46
CA CYS A 162 -6.22 10.16 9.12
C CYS A 162 -4.83 10.23 8.48
N ILE A 163 -4.78 10.31 7.15
CA ILE A 163 -3.51 10.45 6.43
C ILE A 163 -2.86 11.81 6.71
N ASP A 164 -3.62 12.89 6.68
CA ASP A 164 -3.11 14.25 6.91
C ASP A 164 -2.46 14.41 8.30
N ARG A 165 -2.99 13.72 9.32
CA ARG A 165 -2.40 13.70 10.67
C ARG A 165 -1.02 13.03 10.74
N VAL A 166 -0.73 12.06 9.87
CA VAL A 166 0.46 11.22 9.99
C VAL A 166 1.49 11.44 8.88
N LEU A 167 1.05 11.84 7.69
CA LEU A 167 1.89 12.00 6.51
C LEU A 167 3.12 12.92 6.74
N PRO A 168 3.01 14.06 7.45
CA PRO A 168 4.18 14.92 7.73
C PRO A 168 5.25 14.27 8.61
N ARG A 169 4.90 13.20 9.34
CA ARG A 169 5.79 12.52 10.29
C ARG A 169 6.37 11.23 9.73
N MET A 170 5.97 10.81 8.53
CA MET A 170 6.46 9.59 7.91
C MET A 170 7.95 9.70 7.55
N GLN A 171 8.71 8.63 7.82
CA GLN A 171 10.15 8.56 7.61
C GLN A 171 10.56 7.38 6.72
N SER A 172 9.86 6.25 6.81
CA SER A 172 10.16 5.05 6.03
C SER A 172 9.72 5.24 4.58
N THR A 173 10.61 4.99 3.64
CA THR A 173 10.35 5.12 2.21
C THR A 173 10.35 3.78 1.47
N GLY A 174 10.84 2.71 2.09
CA GLY A 174 10.91 1.37 1.53
C GLY A 174 9.63 0.56 1.70
N PHE A 175 9.76 -0.77 1.72
CA PHE A 175 8.63 -1.68 1.94
C PHE A 175 8.13 -1.69 3.39
N GLU A 176 8.94 -1.23 4.33
CA GLU A 176 8.60 -1.14 5.75
C GLU A 176 7.64 0.00 6.08
N PHE A 177 7.37 0.92 5.14
CA PHE A 177 6.52 2.09 5.37
C PHE A 177 5.12 1.72 5.86
N ASP A 178 4.60 0.58 5.46
CA ASP A 178 3.30 0.07 5.88
C ASP A 178 3.20 -0.08 7.40
N VAL A 179 4.25 -0.60 8.04
CA VAL A 179 4.30 -0.79 9.49
C VAL A 179 4.32 0.56 10.20
N GLU A 180 5.15 1.51 9.72
CA GLU A 180 5.19 2.85 10.26
C GLU A 180 3.86 3.57 10.10
N LEU A 181 3.25 3.50 8.91
CA LEU A 181 1.98 4.14 8.60
C LEU A 181 0.88 3.67 9.57
N LEU A 182 0.68 2.37 9.69
CA LEU A 182 -0.35 1.79 10.57
C LEU A 182 -0.08 2.12 12.05
N TRP A 183 1.17 2.11 12.48
CA TRP A 183 1.54 2.50 13.83
C TRP A 183 1.24 3.98 14.13
N ARG A 184 1.57 4.89 13.20
CA ARG A 184 1.26 6.30 13.36
C ARG A 184 -0.24 6.57 13.35
N LEU A 185 -1.00 5.91 12.46
CA LEU A 185 -2.46 5.98 12.44
C LEU A 185 -3.05 5.54 13.78
N LYS A 186 -2.61 4.39 14.31
CA LYS A 186 -3.03 3.92 15.63
C LYS A 186 -2.72 4.94 16.73
N LYS A 187 -1.51 5.54 16.72
CA LYS A 187 -1.13 6.59 17.68
C LYS A 187 -1.94 7.87 17.53
N ALA A 188 -2.39 8.18 16.33
CA ALA A 188 -3.25 9.33 16.06
C ALA A 188 -4.74 9.06 16.39
N GLY A 189 -5.06 7.89 16.97
CA GLY A 189 -6.42 7.51 17.34
C GLY A 189 -7.29 7.02 16.18
N CYS A 190 -6.71 6.77 14.99
CA CYS A 190 -7.46 6.23 13.86
C CYS A 190 -7.74 4.73 14.08
N THR A 191 -8.99 4.33 13.94
CA THR A 191 -9.40 2.92 13.98
C THR A 191 -8.96 2.20 12.71
N ILE A 192 -8.51 0.95 12.84
CA ILE A 192 -8.07 0.10 11.74
C ILE A 192 -8.94 -1.14 11.69
N ALA A 193 -9.60 -1.37 10.56
CA ALA A 193 -10.34 -2.60 10.26
C ALA A 193 -9.59 -3.46 9.24
N GLU A 194 -9.85 -4.76 9.21
CA GLU A 194 -9.24 -5.74 8.31
C GLU A 194 -10.32 -6.45 7.52
N VAL A 195 -10.12 -6.60 6.21
CA VAL A 195 -11.03 -7.31 5.32
C VAL A 195 -10.32 -8.49 4.67
N PRO A 196 -10.79 -9.73 4.88
CA PRO A 196 -10.29 -10.88 4.15
C PRO A 196 -10.49 -10.69 2.64
N VAL A 197 -9.44 -10.93 1.85
CA VAL A 197 -9.47 -10.71 0.40
C VAL A 197 -9.08 -11.94 -0.38
N THR A 198 -9.56 -12.01 -1.63
CA THR A 198 -8.99 -12.88 -2.64
C THR A 198 -7.75 -12.21 -3.22
N TRP A 199 -6.63 -12.90 -3.18
CA TRP A 199 -5.33 -12.40 -3.61
C TRP A 199 -4.71 -13.32 -4.63
N LYS A 200 -4.15 -12.74 -5.70
CA LYS A 200 -3.35 -13.47 -6.67
C LYS A 200 -1.90 -13.04 -6.56
N ASP A 201 -1.04 -13.96 -6.04
CA ASP A 201 0.40 -13.66 -5.97
C ASP A 201 1.03 -13.57 -7.35
N ASP A 202 1.81 -12.52 -7.59
CA ASP A 202 2.64 -12.40 -8.78
C ASP A 202 4.04 -12.97 -8.54
N LYS A 203 4.46 -13.87 -9.44
CA LYS A 203 5.78 -14.51 -9.43
C LYS A 203 6.92 -13.50 -9.66
N GLN A 204 6.62 -12.36 -10.29
CA GLN A 204 7.58 -11.30 -10.61
C GLN A 204 7.70 -10.22 -9.51
N SER A 205 7.28 -10.54 -8.28
CA SER A 205 7.38 -9.61 -7.17
C SER A 205 8.80 -9.07 -6.98
N LYS A 206 8.93 -7.77 -6.84
CA LYS A 206 10.21 -7.05 -6.69
C LYS A 206 10.73 -7.04 -5.27
N PHE A 207 9.98 -7.58 -4.30
CA PHE A 207 10.45 -7.78 -2.94
C PHE A 207 11.48 -8.92 -2.89
N GLY A 208 12.63 -8.65 -2.29
CA GLY A 208 13.69 -9.64 -2.07
C GLY A 208 14.23 -9.59 -0.64
N PHE A 209 14.77 -10.72 -0.14
CA PHE A 209 15.34 -10.85 1.21
C PHE A 209 16.45 -9.83 1.51
N ARG A 210 17.13 -9.32 0.48
CA ARG A 210 18.16 -8.28 0.60
C ARG A 210 17.68 -6.98 1.25
N TYR A 211 16.37 -6.71 1.22
CA TYR A 211 15.80 -5.50 1.82
C TYR A 211 15.54 -5.64 3.33
N ILE A 212 15.49 -6.86 3.88
CA ILE A 212 15.14 -7.10 5.28
C ILE A 212 16.07 -6.36 6.25
N PRO A 213 17.42 -6.38 6.09
CA PRO A 213 18.29 -5.66 7.02
C PRO A 213 18.06 -4.14 7.03
N SER A 214 17.88 -3.54 5.86
CA SER A 214 17.61 -2.10 5.75
C SER A 214 16.24 -1.72 6.33
N MET A 215 15.22 -2.55 6.11
CA MET A 215 13.90 -2.39 6.69
C MET A 215 13.95 -2.46 8.22
N PHE A 216 14.73 -3.40 8.77
CA PHE A 216 14.94 -3.52 10.22
C PHE A 216 15.54 -2.24 10.80
N VAL A 217 16.65 -1.79 10.24
CA VAL A 217 17.33 -0.55 10.70
C VAL A 217 16.40 0.65 10.60
N SER A 218 15.66 0.79 9.51
CA SER A 218 14.68 1.85 9.30
C SER A 218 13.60 1.84 10.40
N LEU A 219 12.98 0.69 10.66
CA LEU A 219 11.92 0.55 11.67
C LEU A 219 12.43 0.79 13.09
N VAL A 220 13.63 0.33 13.44
CA VAL A 220 14.25 0.63 14.74
C VAL A 220 14.46 2.13 14.90
N LYS A 221 14.99 2.79 13.87
CA LYS A 221 15.16 4.26 13.89
C LYS A 221 13.84 5.00 14.09
N VAL A 222 12.79 4.59 13.37
CA VAL A 222 11.44 5.14 13.51
C VAL A 222 10.91 4.94 14.94
N ARG A 223 11.07 3.74 15.48
CA ARG A 223 10.52 3.37 16.80
C ARG A 223 11.13 4.17 17.93
N PHE A 224 12.44 4.44 17.85
CA PHE A 224 13.21 5.14 18.87
C PHE A 224 13.49 6.61 18.55
N GLY A 225 12.95 7.14 17.46
CA GLY A 225 13.11 8.55 17.08
C GLY A 225 14.52 8.92 16.62
N LEU A 226 15.34 7.94 16.21
CA LEU A 226 16.75 8.15 15.87
C LEU A 226 16.98 8.90 14.55
N ASN A 227 15.92 9.15 13.77
CA ASN A 227 15.97 9.88 12.49
C ASN A 227 15.43 11.32 12.58
N ALA A 228 15.06 11.79 13.75
CA ALA A 228 14.63 13.16 13.91
C ALA A 228 15.85 14.11 13.79
N LYS A 229 16.36 14.31 12.57
CA LYS A 229 17.06 15.57 12.28
C LYS A 229 16.00 16.65 12.21
N ARG A 230 16.12 17.59 13.11
CA ARG A 230 15.42 18.87 13.18
C ARG A 230 15.51 19.63 11.86
#